data_ed74f3f31bbb9b7ef5647ae9661e20a7
#
_entry.id   ed74f3f31bbb9b7ef5647ae9661e20a7
#
_cell.length_a   1.000
_cell.length_b   1.000
_cell.length_c   1.000
_cell.angle_alpha   90.00
_cell.angle_beta   90.00
_cell.angle_gamma   90.00
#
_symmetry.space_group_name_H-M   'P 1'
#
loop_
_entity.id
_entity.type
_entity.pdbx_description
1 polymer ?
#
loop_
_entity_poly.entity_id
_entity_poly.type
_entity_poly.pdbx_seq_one_letter_code
_entity_poly.pdbx_strand_id
1 'polypeptide(L)'
;SNVSLRILNEDDDEKELLFVLNDNIADGFDVSWIWDINFNDLNNVSRIITSGTRAYDIAIRIKTSGFHSEKIEPYLNLKDAVNALYKTDIKKYVVANYTSLQPTRHELKQFGGLIKWKN
;
A
#
# COMPACT_ATOMS: atom_id res chain seq x y z
N SER A 1 5.81 -2.05 10.80
CA SER A 1 4.52 -1.41 10.71
C SER A 1 4.49 -0.02 11.31
N ASN A 2 4.56 0.15 12.64
CA ASN A 2 4.50 1.49 13.21
C ASN A 2 5.68 2.36 12.76
N VAL A 3 6.85 1.76 12.65
CA VAL A 3 8.03 2.46 12.16
C VAL A 3 7.84 2.90 10.71
N SER A 4 7.27 2.02 9.89
CA SER A 4 7.01 2.33 8.49
C SER A 4 6.02 3.48 8.35
N LEU A 5 4.97 3.49 9.17
CA LEU A 5 3.97 4.55 9.14
C LEU A 5 4.56 5.88 9.57
N ARG A 6 5.48 5.86 10.55
CA ARG A 6 6.16 7.08 10.97
C ARG A 6 6.96 7.68 9.82
N ILE A 7 7.68 6.84 9.07
CA ILE A 7 8.47 7.31 7.93
C ILE A 7 7.56 7.94 6.87
N LEU A 8 6.42 7.31 6.58
CA LEU A 8 5.45 7.86 5.64
C LEU A 8 4.93 9.21 6.09
N ASN A 9 4.70 9.37 7.39
CA ASN A 9 4.15 10.60 7.93
C ASN A 9 5.20 11.71 8.00
N GLU A 10 6.47 11.37 8.18
CA GLU A 10 7.56 12.34 8.23
C GLU A 10 8.00 12.83 6.86
N ASP A 11 7.65 12.12 5.81
CA ASP A 11 7.98 12.49 4.45
C ASP A 11 6.92 13.47 3.93
N ASP A 12 7.29 14.74 3.77
CA ASP A 12 6.38 15.79 3.33
C ASP A 12 6.18 15.85 1.82
N ASP A 13 6.95 15.08 1.06
CA ASP A 13 6.81 15.06 -0.40
C ASP A 13 5.51 14.40 -0.81
N GLU A 14 4.97 14.85 -1.94
CA GLU A 14 3.81 14.16 -2.53
C GLU A 14 4.18 12.71 -2.81
N LYS A 15 3.31 11.79 -2.42
CA LYS A 15 3.59 10.36 -2.55
C LYS A 15 2.34 9.57 -2.87
N GLU A 16 2.56 8.41 -3.44
CA GLU A 16 1.53 7.41 -3.67
C GLU A 16 1.88 6.16 -2.90
N LEU A 17 0.86 5.46 -2.40
CA LEU A 17 1.06 4.25 -1.59
C LEU A 17 0.46 3.05 -2.30
N LEU A 18 1.15 1.91 -2.16
CA LEU A 18 0.63 0.61 -2.57
C LEU A 18 0.62 -0.29 -1.33
N PHE A 19 -0.55 -0.77 -0.95
CA PHE A 19 -0.69 -1.78 0.09
C PHE A 19 -0.98 -3.12 -0.57
N VAL A 20 -0.13 -4.12 -0.32
CA VAL A 20 -0.33 -5.47 -0.84
C VAL A 20 -0.46 -6.41 0.36
N LEU A 21 -1.68 -6.82 0.65
CA LEU A 21 -1.97 -7.61 1.83
C LEU A 21 -2.74 -8.87 1.47
N ASN A 22 -2.18 -10.01 1.85
CA ASN A 22 -2.81 -11.30 1.69
C ASN A 22 -3.23 -11.82 3.05
N ASP A 23 -4.33 -12.55 3.05
CA ASP A 23 -4.89 -13.14 4.25
C ASP A 23 -4.64 -14.65 4.16
N ASN A 24 -3.46 -15.08 4.61
CA ASN A 24 -3.17 -16.50 4.65
C ASN A 24 -2.49 -16.87 5.97
N ILE A 25 -2.46 -18.17 6.23
CA ILE A 25 -2.02 -18.69 7.52
C ILE A 25 -0.58 -18.33 7.83
N ALA A 26 0.28 -18.26 6.81
CA ALA A 26 1.69 -17.97 7.02
C ALA A 26 1.93 -16.57 7.58
N ASP A 27 1.00 -15.66 7.42
CA ASP A 27 1.10 -14.31 7.97
C ASP A 27 0.59 -14.21 9.40
N GLY A 28 0.13 -15.32 10.00
CA GLY A 28 -0.28 -15.37 11.37
C GLY A 28 -1.49 -14.49 11.71
N PHE A 29 -2.32 -14.22 10.74
CA PHE A 29 -3.51 -13.38 10.93
C PHE A 29 -3.20 -11.93 11.31
N ASP A 30 -1.94 -11.55 11.32
CA ASP A 30 -1.58 -10.26 11.86
C ASP A 30 -1.59 -9.17 10.79
N VAL A 31 -2.77 -8.85 10.30
CA VAL A 31 -3.00 -7.65 9.52
C VAL A 31 -3.81 -6.64 10.33
N SER A 32 -4.01 -6.91 11.60
CA SER A 32 -4.83 -6.05 12.46
C SER A 32 -4.28 -4.64 12.60
N TRP A 33 -2.98 -4.47 12.45
CA TRP A 33 -2.34 -3.17 12.56
C TRP A 33 -2.89 -2.16 11.54
N ILE A 34 -3.41 -2.63 10.42
CA ILE A 34 -3.95 -1.72 9.42
C ILE A 34 -5.22 -1.04 9.90
N TRP A 35 -5.92 -1.68 10.84
CA TRP A 35 -7.15 -1.11 11.41
C TRP A 35 -6.85 0.04 12.37
N ASP A 36 -5.60 0.12 12.83
CA ASP A 36 -5.18 1.16 13.77
C ASP A 36 -4.60 2.38 13.07
N ILE A 37 -4.46 2.33 11.75
CA ILE A 37 -3.91 3.45 10.99
C ILE A 37 -4.96 4.54 10.85
N ASN A 38 -4.56 5.77 11.18
CA ASN A 38 -5.37 6.93 10.83
C ASN A 38 -4.85 7.48 9.50
N PHE A 39 -5.54 7.13 8.44
CA PHE A 39 -5.10 7.51 7.10
C PHE A 39 -5.19 9.01 6.85
N ASN A 40 -5.98 9.73 7.64
CA ASN A 40 -6.05 11.19 7.56
C ASN A 40 -4.78 11.86 8.08
N ASP A 41 -4.01 11.16 8.90
CA ASP A 41 -2.76 11.69 9.44
C ASP A 41 -1.58 11.47 8.50
N LEU A 42 -1.76 10.71 7.43
CA LEU A 42 -0.70 10.52 6.44
C LEU A 42 -0.51 11.80 5.63
N ASN A 43 0.73 12.25 5.55
CA ASN A 43 1.06 13.54 4.99
C ASN A 43 1.24 13.47 3.47
N ASN A 44 0.51 14.31 2.76
CA ASN A 44 0.66 14.54 1.32
C ASN A 44 0.58 13.28 0.45
N VAL A 45 -0.45 12.45 0.71
CA VAL A 45 -0.70 11.25 -0.07
C VAL A 45 -1.73 11.57 -1.16
N SER A 46 -1.33 11.44 -2.41
CA SER A 46 -2.19 11.78 -3.54
C SER A 46 -3.03 10.60 -4.04
N ARG A 47 -2.59 9.36 -3.79
CA ARG A 47 -3.32 8.18 -4.25
C ARG A 47 -2.89 6.97 -3.44
N ILE A 48 -3.85 6.07 -3.19
CA ILE A 48 -3.58 4.80 -2.52
C ILE A 48 -4.10 3.67 -3.39
N ILE A 49 -3.22 2.74 -3.72
CA ILE A 49 -3.57 1.53 -4.46
C ILE A 49 -3.51 0.38 -3.49
N THR A 50 -4.49 -0.51 -3.55
CA THR A 50 -4.51 -1.71 -2.72
C THR A 50 -4.54 -2.94 -3.60
N SER A 51 -3.89 -4.02 -3.14
CA SER A 51 -3.89 -5.28 -3.86
C SER A 51 -3.73 -6.45 -2.90
N GLY A 52 -3.79 -7.66 -3.43
CA GLY A 52 -3.78 -8.88 -2.64
C GLY A 52 -5.20 -9.32 -2.32
N THR A 53 -5.31 -10.40 -1.53
CA THR A 53 -6.63 -10.97 -1.20
C THR A 53 -7.49 -10.02 -0.37
N ARG A 54 -6.86 -9.08 0.34
CA ARG A 54 -7.57 -8.10 1.17
C ARG A 54 -7.71 -6.73 0.49
N ALA A 55 -7.54 -6.67 -0.84
CA ALA A 55 -7.52 -5.38 -1.55
C ALA A 55 -8.78 -4.55 -1.30
N TYR A 56 -9.96 -5.16 -1.42
CA TYR A 56 -11.21 -4.43 -1.25
C TYR A 56 -11.51 -4.10 0.21
N ASP A 57 -11.17 -5.01 1.12
CA ASP A 57 -11.37 -4.74 2.55
C ASP A 57 -10.56 -3.53 2.99
N ILE A 58 -9.31 -3.47 2.53
CA ILE A 58 -8.42 -2.38 2.89
C ILE A 58 -8.88 -1.08 2.25
N ALA A 59 -9.33 -1.14 1.00
CA ALA A 59 -9.86 0.05 0.34
C ALA A 59 -11.05 0.61 1.10
N ILE A 60 -11.95 -0.26 1.56
CA ILE A 60 -13.11 0.16 2.37
C ILE A 60 -12.64 0.78 3.68
N ARG A 61 -11.66 0.18 4.34
CA ARG A 61 -11.12 0.69 5.60
C ARG A 61 -10.55 2.10 5.42
N ILE A 62 -9.78 2.29 4.36
CA ILE A 62 -9.18 3.59 4.07
C ILE A 62 -10.27 4.63 3.79
N LYS A 63 -11.26 4.24 3.00
CA LYS A 63 -12.38 5.11 2.67
C LYS A 63 -13.16 5.52 3.92
N THR A 64 -13.42 4.57 4.82
CA THR A 64 -14.18 4.87 6.04
C THR A 64 -13.40 5.72 7.01
N SER A 65 -12.09 5.78 6.88
CA SER A 65 -11.25 6.66 7.71
C SER A 65 -11.28 8.12 7.26
N GLY A 66 -11.93 8.41 6.12
CA GLY A 66 -12.07 9.77 5.63
C GLY A 66 -11.20 10.15 4.45
N PHE A 67 -10.35 9.23 3.97
CA PHE A 67 -9.56 9.50 2.77
C PHE A 67 -10.49 9.58 1.54
N HIS A 68 -10.17 10.46 0.60
CA HIS A 68 -11.02 10.67 -0.58
C HIS A 68 -11.15 9.40 -1.41
N SER A 69 -12.39 8.93 -1.61
CA SER A 69 -12.64 7.65 -2.26
C SER A 69 -12.16 7.61 -3.71
N GLU A 70 -12.17 8.73 -4.40
CA GLU A 70 -11.70 8.80 -5.78
C GLU A 70 -10.20 8.61 -5.91
N LYS A 71 -9.46 8.64 -4.81
CA LYS A 71 -8.01 8.43 -4.79
C LYS A 71 -7.63 7.03 -4.30
N ILE A 72 -8.60 6.15 -4.12
CA ILE A 72 -8.37 4.78 -3.66
C ILE A 72 -8.70 3.84 -4.80
N GLU A 73 -7.72 3.00 -5.19
CA GLU A 73 -7.86 2.11 -6.34
C GLU A 73 -7.52 0.67 -5.92
N PRO A 74 -8.53 -0.18 -5.71
CA PRO A 74 -8.28 -1.59 -5.42
C PRO A 74 -8.11 -2.42 -6.67
N TYR A 75 -7.15 -3.33 -6.66
CA TYR A 75 -6.90 -4.28 -7.75
C TYR A 75 -6.66 -5.67 -7.15
N LEU A 76 -7.46 -6.64 -7.54
CA LEU A 76 -7.22 -8.02 -7.11
C LEU A 76 -5.93 -8.57 -7.72
N ASN A 77 -5.64 -8.17 -8.93
CA ASN A 77 -4.45 -8.64 -9.64
C ASN A 77 -3.26 -7.72 -9.32
N LEU A 78 -2.21 -8.31 -8.77
CA LEU A 78 -1.03 -7.55 -8.35
C LEU A 78 -0.35 -6.86 -9.52
N LYS A 79 -0.27 -7.51 -10.66
CA LYS A 79 0.37 -6.92 -11.84
C LYS A 79 -0.37 -5.66 -12.29
N ASP A 80 -1.69 -5.70 -12.25
CA ASP A 80 -2.50 -4.54 -12.59
C ASP A 80 -2.28 -3.40 -11.61
N ALA A 81 -2.16 -3.74 -10.33
CA ALA A 81 -1.91 -2.74 -9.30
C ALA A 81 -0.56 -2.05 -9.52
N VAL A 82 0.48 -2.82 -9.80
CA VAL A 82 1.81 -2.27 -10.04
C VAL A 82 1.83 -1.42 -11.31
N ASN A 83 1.17 -1.88 -12.36
CA ASN A 83 1.07 -1.08 -13.58
C ASN A 83 0.37 0.26 -13.33
N ALA A 84 -0.69 0.24 -12.53
CA ALA A 84 -1.40 1.47 -12.16
C ALA A 84 -0.52 2.40 -11.34
N LEU A 85 0.27 1.83 -10.43
CA LEU A 85 1.16 2.61 -9.58
C LEU A 85 2.17 3.41 -10.41
N TYR A 86 2.69 2.81 -11.48
CA TYR A 86 3.73 3.42 -12.28
C TYR A 86 3.21 4.30 -13.42
N LYS A 87 1.94 4.64 -13.42
CA LYS A 87 1.41 5.59 -14.40
C LYS A 87 1.83 7.03 -14.13
N THR A 88 2.37 7.30 -12.98
CA THR A 88 2.87 8.63 -12.60
C THR A 88 4.33 8.54 -12.21
N ASP A 89 4.98 9.70 -12.15
CA ASP A 89 6.36 9.82 -11.65
C ASP A 89 6.42 10.20 -10.17
N ILE A 90 5.28 10.22 -9.50
CA ILE A 90 5.21 10.59 -8.08
C ILE A 90 5.93 9.53 -7.25
N LYS A 91 6.60 9.99 -6.20
CA LYS A 91 7.29 9.12 -5.25
C LYS A 91 6.35 8.05 -4.70
N LYS A 92 6.85 6.82 -4.54
CA LYS A 92 6.02 5.69 -4.17
C LYS A 92 6.57 4.95 -2.96
N TYR A 93 5.65 4.51 -2.10
CA TYR A 93 5.98 3.60 -1.00
C TYR A 93 5.13 2.36 -1.13
N VAL A 94 5.72 1.21 -0.83
CA VAL A 94 5.03 -0.08 -0.89
C VAL A 94 5.04 -0.70 0.49
N VAL A 95 3.87 -1.11 0.94
CA VAL A 95 3.69 -1.81 2.20
C VAL A 95 3.11 -3.18 1.88
N ALA A 96 3.84 -4.24 2.23
CA ALA A 96 3.44 -5.60 1.93
C ALA A 96 3.63 -6.46 3.17
N ASN A 97 2.69 -7.38 3.42
CA ASN A 97 2.90 -8.34 4.49
C ASN A 97 3.82 -9.46 4.00
N TYR A 98 4.22 -10.36 4.91
CA TYR A 98 5.28 -11.32 4.66
C TYR A 98 5.03 -12.15 3.39
N THR A 99 3.84 -12.71 3.24
CA THR A 99 3.57 -13.61 2.11
C THR A 99 3.40 -12.89 0.78
N SER A 100 3.12 -11.58 0.80
CA SER A 100 2.99 -10.81 -0.42
C SER A 100 4.29 -10.10 -0.82
N LEU A 101 5.31 -10.15 0.04
CA LEU A 101 6.55 -9.40 -0.19
C LEU A 101 7.30 -9.84 -1.45
N GLN A 102 7.54 -11.14 -1.60
CA GLN A 102 8.30 -11.64 -2.75
C GLN A 102 7.54 -11.49 -4.08
N PRO A 103 6.26 -11.83 -4.16
CA PRO A 103 5.51 -11.56 -5.39
C PRO A 103 5.52 -10.08 -5.76
N THR A 104 5.40 -9.20 -4.78
CA THR A 104 5.41 -7.76 -5.03
C THR A 104 6.77 -7.31 -5.56
N ARG A 105 7.85 -7.76 -4.94
CA ARG A 105 9.20 -7.44 -5.43
C ARG A 105 9.40 -7.91 -6.86
N HIS A 106 8.89 -9.10 -7.18
CA HIS A 106 9.02 -9.63 -8.52
C HIS A 106 8.36 -8.72 -9.55
N GLU A 107 7.14 -8.26 -9.26
CA GLU A 107 6.44 -7.37 -10.18
C GLU A 107 7.11 -6.01 -10.29
N LEU A 108 7.72 -5.53 -9.22
CA LEU A 108 8.36 -4.22 -9.21
C LEU A 108 9.69 -4.19 -9.95
N LYS A 109 10.34 -5.33 -10.15
CA LYS A 109 11.67 -5.38 -10.78
C LYS A 109 11.69 -4.73 -12.16
N GLN A 110 10.62 -4.87 -12.93
CA GLN A 110 10.56 -4.34 -14.29
C GLN A 110 10.56 -2.80 -14.30
N PHE A 111 10.32 -2.16 -13.16
CA PHE A 111 10.25 -0.70 -13.06
C PHE A 111 11.49 -0.09 -12.38
N GLY A 112 12.53 -0.88 -12.12
CA GLY A 112 13.83 -0.36 -11.75
C GLY A 112 14.14 -0.10 -10.29
N GLY A 113 13.25 -0.27 -9.38
CA GLY A 113 13.62 -0.29 -7.97
C GLY A 113 13.78 1.04 -7.26
N LEU A 114 13.08 2.07 -7.68
CA LEU A 114 13.06 3.34 -6.97
C LEU A 114 12.09 3.33 -5.79
N ILE A 115 11.69 2.16 -5.35
CA ILE A 115 10.68 2.00 -4.29
C ILE A 115 11.35 1.65 -2.98
N LYS A 116 10.87 2.28 -1.90
CA LYS A 116 11.32 1.96 -0.56
C LYS A 116 10.41 0.88 0.01
N TRP A 117 11.03 -0.19 0.50
CA TRP A 117 10.32 -1.32 1.09
C TRP A 117 10.03 -1.08 2.56
N LYS A 118 8.79 -1.37 2.97
CA LYS A 118 8.34 -1.27 4.36
C LYS A 118 7.53 -2.52 4.71
N ASN A 119 7.82 -3.10 5.82
CA ASN A 119 7.14 -4.30 6.32
C ASN A 119 6.38 -3.97 7.59
#